data_87c59868df703afca0765631dabffa3c
#
_entry.id   87c59868df703afca0765631dabffa3c
#
_cell.length_a   1.000
_cell.length_b   1.000
_cell.length_c   1.000
_cell.angle_alpha   90.00
_cell.angle_beta   90.00
_cell.angle_gamma   90.00
#
_symmetry.space_group_name_H-M   'P 1'
#
loop_
_entity.id
_entity.type
_entity.pdbx_description
1 polymer ?
#
loop_
_entity_poly.entity_id
_entity_poly.type
_entity_poly.pdbx_seq_one_letter_code
_entity_poly.pdbx_strand_id
1 'polypeptide(L)'
;SDSLVKVASEKIAPDVKILKLIETHLDSIKMIVLRNGNLRASFFRDIWRVERVRRNFDMNEITLFKQILVEGKEQGLFEVDNVDILADILHYCIKGIEVPYVRGKIGEDLDDREGWEYVAKIVYGALGHKSVKEQS
;
A
#
# COMPACT_ATOMS: atom_id res chain seq x y z
N SER A 1 -2.38 -7.32 9.57
CA SER A 1 -3.49 -6.50 9.71
C SER A 1 -3.52 -5.60 10.93
N ASP A 2 -3.12 -6.04 12.12
CA ASP A 2 -3.06 -5.15 13.27
C ASP A 2 -2.08 -4.00 13.04
N SER A 3 -0.98 -4.25 12.35
CA SER A 3 -0.01 -3.22 11.99
C SER A 3 -0.60 -2.22 10.99
N LEU A 4 -1.44 -2.65 10.07
CA LEU A 4 -2.11 -1.77 9.11
C LEU A 4 -3.14 -0.89 9.80
N VAL A 5 -3.94 -1.47 10.70
CA VAL A 5 -4.92 -0.72 11.49
C VAL A 5 -4.22 0.33 12.35
N LYS A 6 -3.10 -0.04 12.96
CA LYS A 6 -2.29 0.89 13.76
C LYS A 6 -1.84 2.08 12.93
N VAL A 7 -1.31 1.84 11.73
CA VAL A 7 -0.90 2.93 10.83
C VAL A 7 -2.07 3.82 10.47
N ALA A 8 -3.21 3.22 10.11
CA ALA A 8 -4.40 3.98 9.72
C ALA A 8 -4.94 4.85 10.84
N SER A 9 -4.71 4.46 12.11
CA SER A 9 -5.18 5.20 13.27
C SER A 9 -4.17 6.22 13.81
N GLU A 10 -2.95 6.25 13.29
CA GLU A 10 -1.93 7.22 13.73
C GLU A 10 -2.35 8.66 13.40
N LYS A 11 -1.95 9.57 14.28
CA LYS A 11 -2.23 11.01 14.11
C LYS A 11 -1.14 11.67 13.27
N ILE A 12 -1.02 11.24 12.01
CA ILE A 12 -0.09 11.80 11.03
C ILE A 12 -0.88 12.24 9.80
N ALA A 13 -0.27 13.08 8.98
CA ALA A 13 -0.93 13.59 7.77
C ALA A 13 -1.32 12.43 6.83
N PRO A 14 -2.49 12.52 6.17
CA PRO A 14 -2.96 11.45 5.28
C PRO A 14 -2.00 11.09 4.16
N ASP A 15 -1.24 12.04 3.63
CA ASP A 15 -0.27 11.79 2.56
C ASP A 15 0.89 10.93 3.06
N VAL A 16 1.38 11.19 4.26
CA VAL A 16 2.40 10.36 4.91
C VAL A 16 1.81 9.00 5.27
N LYS A 17 0.59 9.01 5.79
CA LYS A 17 -0.10 7.80 6.26
C LYS A 17 -0.30 6.78 5.16
N ILE A 18 -0.72 7.21 3.95
CA ILE A 18 -0.98 6.28 2.86
C ILE A 18 0.29 5.57 2.39
N LEU A 19 1.41 6.28 2.31
CA LEU A 19 2.69 5.67 1.94
C LEU A 19 3.17 4.71 3.02
N LYS A 20 2.99 5.08 4.28
CA LYS A 20 3.37 4.22 5.41
C LYS A 20 2.53 2.94 5.43
N LEU A 21 1.25 3.04 5.10
CA LEU A 21 0.37 1.87 5.02
C LEU A 21 0.85 0.91 3.93
N ILE A 22 1.17 1.43 2.75
CA ILE A 22 1.67 0.62 1.62
C ILE A 22 2.99 -0.05 1.99
N GLU A 23 3.93 0.71 2.54
CA GLU A 23 5.23 0.18 2.97
C GLU A 23 5.08 -0.90 4.02
N THR A 24 4.23 -0.67 5.02
CA THR A 24 3.96 -1.65 6.08
C THR A 24 3.37 -2.94 5.50
N HIS A 25 2.45 -2.81 4.54
CA HIS A 25 1.85 -3.96 3.86
C HIS A 25 2.92 -4.79 3.14
N LEU A 26 3.74 -4.14 2.31
CA LEU A 26 4.77 -4.82 1.53
C LEU A 26 5.85 -5.45 2.41
N ASP A 27 6.29 -4.74 3.43
CA ASP A 27 7.28 -5.25 4.38
C ASP A 27 6.74 -6.44 5.18
N SER A 28 5.46 -6.41 5.55
CA SER A 28 4.82 -7.51 6.26
C SER A 28 4.85 -8.79 5.42
N ILE A 29 4.53 -8.69 4.15
CA ILE A 29 4.57 -9.84 3.23
C ILE A 29 5.99 -10.34 3.06
N LYS A 30 6.94 -9.44 2.87
CA LYS A 30 8.36 -9.79 2.72
C LYS A 30 8.88 -10.52 3.96
N MET A 31 8.52 -10.05 5.15
CA MET A 31 8.92 -10.68 6.41
C MET A 31 8.35 -12.09 6.55
N ILE A 32 7.08 -12.29 6.17
CA ILE A 32 6.46 -13.61 6.21
C ILE A 32 7.19 -14.58 5.29
N VAL A 33 7.50 -14.16 4.07
CA VAL A 33 8.21 -14.98 3.09
C VAL A 33 9.62 -15.31 3.56
N LEU A 34 10.35 -14.33 4.11
CA LEU A 34 11.70 -14.54 4.62
C LEU A 34 11.73 -15.51 5.80
N ARG A 35 10.74 -15.43 6.69
CA ARG A 35 10.63 -16.36 7.85
C ARG A 35 10.39 -17.79 7.40
N ASN A 36 9.67 -17.98 6.31
CA ASN A 36 9.33 -19.30 5.82
C ASN A 36 10.40 -19.90 4.87
N GLY A 37 11.44 -19.14 4.58
CA GLY A 37 12.62 -19.61 3.87
C GLY A 37 12.32 -20.27 2.52
N ASN A 38 12.57 -21.58 2.44
CA ASN A 38 12.45 -22.37 1.19
C ASN A 38 11.00 -22.54 0.70
N LEU A 39 10.03 -21.99 1.42
CA LEU A 39 8.63 -22.10 1.07
C LEU A 39 8.13 -21.00 0.12
N ARG A 40 9.04 -20.21 -0.47
CA ARG A 40 8.66 -19.08 -1.32
C ARG A 40 7.67 -19.44 -2.42
N ALA A 41 7.96 -20.50 -3.18
CA ALA A 41 7.07 -20.94 -4.25
C ALA A 41 5.77 -21.51 -3.68
N SER A 42 5.86 -22.27 -2.59
CA SER A 42 4.70 -22.83 -1.91
C SER A 42 3.86 -21.74 -1.28
N PHE A 43 4.48 -20.71 -0.71
CA PHE A 43 3.79 -19.59 -0.08
C PHE A 43 2.87 -18.88 -1.07
N PHE A 44 3.36 -18.52 -2.24
CA PHE A 44 2.54 -17.85 -3.25
C PHE A 44 1.45 -18.77 -3.80
N ARG A 45 1.73 -20.08 -3.90
CA ARG A 45 0.76 -21.07 -4.32
C ARG A 45 -0.34 -21.23 -3.27
N ASP A 46 0.03 -21.30 -2.00
CA ASP A 46 -0.90 -21.51 -0.90
C ASP A 46 -1.76 -20.28 -0.62
N ILE A 47 -1.22 -19.07 -0.84
CA ILE A 47 -2.01 -17.85 -0.76
C ILE A 47 -3.21 -17.89 -1.71
N TRP A 48 -3.00 -18.39 -2.93
CA TRP A 48 -4.08 -18.53 -3.91
C TRP A 48 -5.13 -19.57 -3.48
N ARG A 49 -4.71 -20.60 -2.72
CA ARG A 49 -5.64 -21.63 -2.21
C ARG A 49 -6.53 -21.12 -1.09
N VAL A 50 -6.07 -20.13 -0.32
CA VAL A 50 -6.79 -19.58 0.83
C VAL A 50 -7.48 -18.27 0.43
N GLU A 51 -8.08 -18.29 -0.75
CA GLU A 51 -8.68 -17.11 -1.35
C GLU A 51 -9.73 -16.43 -0.47
N ARG A 52 -10.52 -17.20 0.31
CA ARG A 52 -11.53 -16.63 1.19
C ARG A 52 -10.96 -15.78 2.30
N VAL A 53 -9.91 -16.28 2.97
CA VAL A 53 -9.23 -15.55 4.04
C VAL A 53 -8.60 -14.30 3.45
N ARG A 54 -8.00 -14.45 2.27
CA ARG A 54 -7.36 -13.35 1.56
C ARG A 54 -8.35 -12.27 1.18
N ARG A 55 -9.56 -12.62 0.74
CA ARG A 55 -10.60 -11.65 0.42
C ARG A 55 -10.96 -10.79 1.62
N ASN A 56 -11.08 -11.39 2.80
CA ASN A 56 -11.39 -10.65 4.01
C ASN A 56 -10.29 -9.65 4.35
N PHE A 57 -9.02 -10.04 4.24
CA PHE A 57 -7.89 -9.14 4.44
C PHE A 57 -7.87 -8.02 3.40
N ASP A 58 -8.11 -8.35 2.14
CA ASP A 58 -8.15 -7.38 1.05
C ASP A 58 -9.24 -6.35 1.27
N MET A 59 -10.44 -6.78 1.69
CA MET A 59 -11.54 -5.88 1.96
C MET A 59 -11.24 -4.94 3.12
N ASN A 60 -10.58 -5.45 4.16
CA ASN A 60 -10.16 -4.61 5.30
C ASN A 60 -9.15 -3.56 4.86
N GLU A 61 -8.19 -3.95 4.04
CA GLU A 61 -7.19 -3.02 3.51
C GLU A 61 -7.82 -1.95 2.62
N ILE A 62 -8.75 -2.35 1.75
CA ILE A 62 -9.48 -1.40 0.91
C ILE A 62 -10.22 -0.39 1.78
N THR A 63 -10.86 -0.85 2.87
CA THR A 63 -11.54 0.03 3.82
C THR A 63 -10.58 1.04 4.43
N LEU A 64 -9.37 0.60 4.81
CA LEU A 64 -8.35 1.50 5.37
C LEU A 64 -7.88 2.53 4.34
N PHE A 65 -7.68 2.12 3.09
CA PHE A 65 -7.37 3.05 2.00
C PHE A 65 -8.47 4.11 1.85
N LYS A 66 -9.74 3.69 1.86
CA LYS A 66 -10.86 4.63 1.75
C LYS A 66 -10.85 5.66 2.86
N GLN A 67 -10.61 5.22 4.10
CA GLN A 67 -10.53 6.13 5.25
C GLN A 67 -9.46 7.19 5.04
N ILE A 68 -8.28 6.78 4.60
CA ILE A 68 -7.16 7.69 4.40
C ILE A 68 -7.44 8.64 3.23
N LEU A 69 -8.04 8.14 2.15
CA LEU A 69 -8.39 8.96 1.00
C LEU A 69 -9.43 10.02 1.38
N VAL A 70 -10.42 9.66 2.20
CA VAL A 70 -11.42 10.61 2.70
C VAL A 70 -10.76 11.68 3.57
N GLU A 71 -9.89 11.27 4.50
CA GLU A 71 -9.14 12.22 5.32
C GLU A 71 -8.36 13.22 4.48
N GLY A 72 -7.62 12.71 3.49
CA GLY A 72 -6.80 13.55 2.62
C GLY A 72 -7.64 14.50 1.78
N LYS A 73 -8.79 14.03 1.31
CA LYS A 73 -9.73 14.85 0.55
C LYS A 73 -10.29 15.97 1.43
N GLU A 74 -10.70 15.66 2.64
CA GLU A 74 -11.23 16.63 3.60
C GLU A 74 -10.20 17.68 3.99
N GLN A 75 -8.94 17.29 4.07
CA GLN A 75 -7.85 18.22 4.41
C GLN A 75 -7.27 18.96 3.20
N GLY A 76 -7.81 18.71 2.01
CA GLY A 76 -7.34 19.35 0.78
C GLY A 76 -6.00 18.85 0.27
N LEU A 77 -5.50 17.71 0.80
CA LEU A 77 -4.24 17.11 0.35
C LEU A 77 -4.42 16.26 -0.91
N PHE A 78 -5.61 15.69 -1.10
CA PHE A 78 -5.92 14.82 -2.23
C PHE A 78 -7.07 15.39 -3.04
N GLU A 79 -6.98 15.21 -4.35
CA GLU A 79 -8.03 15.58 -5.27
C GLU A 79 -8.56 14.32 -5.93
N VAL A 80 -9.61 13.75 -5.36
CA VAL A 80 -10.17 12.45 -5.76
C VAL A 80 -11.69 12.57 -5.89
N ASP A 81 -12.22 12.31 -7.09
CA ASP A 81 -13.66 12.38 -7.31
C ASP A 81 -14.37 11.14 -6.77
N ASN A 82 -13.84 9.96 -7.03
CA ASN A 82 -14.45 8.70 -6.61
C ASN A 82 -13.49 7.89 -5.74
N VAL A 83 -13.64 8.03 -4.44
CA VAL A 83 -12.80 7.37 -3.44
C VAL A 83 -12.91 5.84 -3.55
N ASP A 84 -14.11 5.32 -3.75
CA ASP A 84 -14.33 3.87 -3.79
C ASP A 84 -13.59 3.21 -4.95
N ILE A 85 -13.71 3.76 -6.14
CA ILE A 85 -13.02 3.23 -7.32
C ILE A 85 -11.50 3.35 -7.17
N LEU A 86 -11.04 4.50 -6.71
CA LEU A 86 -9.59 4.71 -6.56
C LEU A 86 -8.99 3.77 -5.52
N ALA A 87 -9.69 3.56 -4.39
CA ALA A 87 -9.21 2.63 -3.36
C ALA A 87 -9.09 1.20 -3.90
N ASP A 88 -10.08 0.74 -4.68
CA ASP A 88 -10.04 -0.59 -5.29
C ASP A 88 -8.86 -0.72 -6.25
N ILE A 89 -8.69 0.25 -7.15
CA ILE A 89 -7.62 0.21 -8.15
C ILE A 89 -6.26 0.29 -7.46
N LEU A 90 -6.11 1.18 -6.49
CA LEU A 90 -4.85 1.34 -5.74
C LEU A 90 -4.47 0.03 -5.05
N HIS A 91 -5.45 -0.63 -4.42
CA HIS A 91 -5.23 -1.91 -3.78
C HIS A 91 -4.67 -2.95 -4.77
N TYR A 92 -5.26 -3.08 -5.97
CA TYR A 92 -4.78 -4.01 -6.99
C TYR A 92 -3.42 -3.63 -7.55
N CYS A 93 -3.13 -2.34 -7.64
CA CYS A 93 -1.79 -1.88 -8.02
C CYS A 93 -0.74 -2.35 -7.00
N ILE A 94 -1.04 -2.23 -5.71
CA ILE A 94 -0.14 -2.68 -4.65
C ILE A 94 0.02 -4.20 -4.69
N LYS A 95 -1.04 -4.94 -4.92
CA LYS A 95 -0.96 -6.40 -5.10
C LYS A 95 -0.04 -6.79 -6.24
N GLY A 96 -0.06 -6.05 -7.34
CA GLY A 96 0.83 -6.29 -8.47
C GLY A 96 2.31 -6.10 -8.13
N ILE A 97 2.61 -5.30 -7.12
CA ILE A 97 3.97 -5.02 -6.68
C ILE A 97 4.48 -6.07 -5.67
N GLU A 98 3.59 -6.79 -5.00
CA GLU A 98 3.96 -7.70 -3.91
C GLU A 98 5.04 -8.71 -4.30
N VAL A 99 4.84 -9.44 -5.38
CA VAL A 99 5.78 -10.49 -5.80
C VAL A 99 7.14 -9.92 -6.19
N PRO A 100 7.23 -8.92 -7.10
CA PRO A 100 8.54 -8.35 -7.42
C PRO A 100 9.21 -7.68 -6.23
N TYR A 101 8.44 -7.07 -5.30
CA TYR A 101 9.01 -6.49 -4.09
C TYR A 101 9.66 -7.55 -3.21
N VAL A 102 8.97 -8.67 -2.97
CA VAL A 102 9.48 -9.78 -2.16
C VAL A 102 10.71 -10.41 -2.79
N ARG A 103 10.75 -10.51 -4.12
CA ARG A 103 11.87 -11.07 -4.86
C ARG A 103 13.05 -10.11 -5.03
N GLY A 104 12.92 -8.89 -4.51
CA GLY A 104 13.98 -7.89 -4.64
C GLY A 104 14.17 -7.35 -6.05
N LYS A 105 13.14 -7.43 -6.90
CA LYS A 105 13.23 -6.99 -8.30
C LYS A 105 12.86 -5.53 -8.51
N ILE A 106 12.26 -4.91 -7.53
CA ILE A 106 11.97 -3.48 -7.58
C ILE A 106 13.21 -2.77 -7.09
N GLY A 107 13.84 -2.01 -7.98
CA GLY A 107 15.06 -1.31 -7.64
C GLY A 107 16.26 -2.23 -7.47
N GLU A 108 16.32 -3.33 -8.23
CA GLU A 108 17.41 -4.32 -8.13
C GLU A 108 18.80 -3.70 -8.32
N ASP A 109 18.90 -2.72 -9.24
CA ASP A 109 20.13 -1.97 -9.51
C ASP A 109 20.13 -0.57 -8.88
N LEU A 110 19.12 -0.27 -8.07
CA LEU A 110 18.96 1.02 -7.37
C LEU A 110 18.87 0.73 -5.88
N ASP A 111 19.13 1.72 -5.04
CA ASP A 111 18.88 1.52 -3.63
C ASP A 111 17.35 1.43 -3.40
N ASP A 112 16.95 0.78 -2.30
CA ASP A 112 15.55 0.55 -1.97
C ASP A 112 14.76 1.86 -1.87
N ARG A 113 15.41 2.92 -1.44
CA ARG A 113 14.81 4.23 -1.29
C ARG A 113 14.43 4.83 -2.63
N GLU A 114 15.29 4.68 -3.64
CA GLU A 114 15.00 5.22 -4.97
C GLU A 114 13.79 4.53 -5.60
N GLY A 115 13.70 3.21 -5.49
CA GLY A 115 12.53 2.47 -5.95
C GLY A 115 11.27 2.92 -5.24
N TRP A 116 11.38 3.16 -3.93
CA TRP A 116 10.27 3.65 -3.12
C TRP A 116 9.80 5.04 -3.54
N GLU A 117 10.72 5.91 -3.93
CA GLU A 117 10.37 7.24 -4.43
C GLU A 117 9.49 7.18 -5.69
N TYR A 118 9.74 6.19 -6.57
CA TYR A 118 8.89 5.98 -7.75
C TYR A 118 7.51 5.47 -7.38
N VAL A 119 7.41 4.57 -6.41
CA VAL A 119 6.11 4.13 -5.88
C VAL A 119 5.32 5.34 -5.35
N ALA A 120 5.99 6.18 -4.57
CA ALA A 120 5.38 7.40 -4.02
C ALA A 120 4.89 8.34 -5.12
N LYS A 121 5.69 8.53 -6.17
CA LYS A 121 5.29 9.37 -7.32
C LYS A 121 4.04 8.86 -8.01
N ILE A 122 3.96 7.55 -8.23
CA ILE A 122 2.79 6.94 -8.88
C ILE A 122 1.55 7.11 -8.00
N VAL A 123 1.69 6.82 -6.72
CA VAL A 123 0.57 6.94 -5.76
C VAL A 123 0.11 8.39 -5.67
N TYR A 124 1.01 9.32 -5.45
CA TYR A 124 0.67 10.73 -5.33
C TYR A 124 0.09 11.30 -6.62
N GLY A 125 0.59 10.86 -7.77
CA GLY A 125 0.02 11.24 -9.05
C GLY A 125 -1.44 10.80 -9.18
N ALA A 126 -1.75 9.58 -8.76
CA ALA A 126 -3.11 9.06 -8.79
C ALA A 126 -4.04 9.80 -7.83
N LEU A 127 -3.51 10.28 -6.70
CA LEU A 127 -4.29 10.98 -5.68
C LEU A 127 -4.47 12.48 -5.95
N GLY A 128 -3.83 13.02 -6.99
CA GLY A 128 -3.80 14.47 -7.18
C GLY A 128 -3.20 15.18 -5.97
N HIS A 129 -2.13 14.61 -5.42
CA HIS A 129 -1.51 15.08 -4.18
C HIS A 129 -1.06 16.54 -4.27
N LYS A 130 -1.42 17.31 -3.26
CA LYS A 130 -0.99 18.69 -3.12
C LYS A 130 -0.17 18.83 -1.84
N SER A 131 1.02 19.39 -1.97
CA SER A 131 1.85 19.69 -0.80
C SER A 131 1.22 20.81 0.01
N VAL A 132 1.64 20.97 1.26
CA VAL A 132 1.16 22.04 2.13
C VAL A 132 1.39 23.42 1.48
N LYS A 133 2.48 23.58 0.72
CA LYS A 133 2.77 24.84 0.01
C LYS A 133 1.75 25.12 -1.09
N GLU A 134 1.22 24.09 -1.75
CA GLU A 134 0.28 24.24 -2.85
C GLU A 134 -1.14 24.56 -2.36
N GLN A 135 -1.43 24.31 -1.08
CA GLN A 135 -2.72 24.62 -0.47
C GLN A 135 -2.86 26.10 -0.11
N SER A 136 -1.74 26.77 0.12
CA SER A 136 -1.74 28.19 0.47
C SER A 136 -1.62 29.07 -0.76
#